data_3e3ba3683b28232adfece640a6c64af7
#
_entry.id   3e3ba3683b28232adfece640a6c64af7
#
_cell.length_a   1.000
_cell.length_b   1.000
_cell.length_c   1.000
_cell.angle_alpha   90.00
_cell.angle_beta   90.00
_cell.angle_gamma   90.00
#
_symmetry.space_group_name_H-M   'P 1'
#
loop_
_entity.id
_entity.type
_entity.pdbx_description
1 polymer ?
#
loop_
_entity_poly.entity_id
_entity_poly.type
_entity_poly.pdbx_seq_one_letter_code
_entity_poly.pdbx_strand_id
1 'polypeptide(L)'
;MESVKKVTSPSVSEIFSSMEYGPAPESDKVAINWLDDHNRKFGLFINNTWHHPEGRKQYETKAPSSGKVLASTTQGTAEDVNMAVEAASEALPAWRELSGFQRSKHLYSIARHVQKHAR
;
A
#
# COMPACT_ATOMS: atom_id res chain seq x y z
N MET A 1 32.43 53.29 -20.35
CA MET A 1 32.61 51.94 -20.94
C MET A 1 32.12 50.93 -19.91
N GLU A 2 30.88 50.50 -20.04
CA GLU A 2 30.30 49.47 -19.17
C GLU A 2 30.76 48.09 -19.66
N SER A 3 31.41 47.33 -18.82
CA SER A 3 31.86 45.98 -19.14
C SER A 3 30.66 45.04 -19.17
N VAL A 4 30.31 44.57 -20.36
CA VAL A 4 29.31 43.51 -20.57
C VAL A 4 29.78 42.26 -19.89
N LYS A 5 29.12 41.88 -18.76
CA LYS A 5 29.32 40.59 -18.11
C LYS A 5 28.93 39.49 -19.08
N LYS A 6 29.89 38.71 -19.51
CA LYS A 6 29.68 37.52 -20.36
C LYS A 6 28.90 36.50 -19.54
N VAL A 7 27.61 36.32 -19.80
CA VAL A 7 26.81 35.28 -19.23
C VAL A 7 27.28 33.93 -19.81
N THR A 8 28.03 33.17 -19.05
CA THR A 8 28.43 31.81 -19.43
C THR A 8 27.22 30.88 -19.23
N SER A 9 26.78 30.23 -20.31
CA SER A 9 25.76 29.18 -20.20
C SER A 9 26.30 28.04 -19.35
N PRO A 10 25.47 27.47 -18.45
CA PRO A 10 25.89 26.35 -17.64
C PRO A 10 26.27 25.15 -18.51
N SER A 11 27.25 24.39 -18.07
CA SER A 11 27.64 23.14 -18.73
C SER A 11 26.53 22.08 -18.62
N VAL A 12 26.56 21.11 -19.52
CA VAL A 12 25.60 19.98 -19.48
C VAL A 12 25.67 19.26 -18.12
N SER A 13 26.85 19.12 -17.53
CA SER A 13 27.04 18.50 -16.22
C SER A 13 26.39 19.32 -15.10
N GLU A 14 26.52 20.67 -15.14
CA GLU A 14 25.86 21.55 -14.16
C GLU A 14 24.34 21.53 -14.32
N ILE A 15 23.83 21.47 -15.55
CA ILE A 15 22.40 21.32 -15.80
C ILE A 15 21.90 20.00 -15.18
N PHE A 16 22.57 18.88 -15.46
CA PHE A 16 22.21 17.56 -14.92
C PHE A 16 22.24 17.51 -13.39
N SER A 17 23.22 18.13 -12.75
CA SER A 17 23.35 18.16 -11.30
C SER A 17 22.35 19.08 -10.61
N SER A 18 21.83 20.10 -11.31
CA SER A 18 20.87 21.07 -10.78
C SER A 18 19.41 20.76 -11.14
N MET A 19 19.16 19.80 -12.03
CA MET A 19 17.79 19.40 -12.37
C MET A 19 17.15 18.68 -11.19
N GLU A 20 16.17 19.30 -10.57
CA GLU A 20 15.25 18.64 -9.66
C GLU A 20 14.24 17.81 -10.47
N TYR A 21 14.54 16.53 -10.59
CA TYR A 21 13.51 15.59 -11.02
C TYR A 21 12.54 15.42 -9.86
N GLY A 22 11.23 15.48 -10.12
CA GLY A 22 10.23 15.03 -9.15
C GLY A 22 10.56 13.59 -8.69
N PRO A 23 9.87 13.07 -7.67
CA PRO A 23 10.15 11.72 -7.18
C PRO A 23 10.17 10.76 -8.36
N ALA A 24 11.27 10.00 -8.48
CA ALA A 24 11.43 9.02 -9.55
C ALA A 24 10.17 8.13 -9.61
N PRO A 25 9.68 7.74 -10.79
CA PRO A 25 8.52 6.85 -10.90
C PRO A 25 8.67 5.56 -10.09
N GLU A 26 9.92 5.16 -9.85
CA GLU A 26 10.29 3.98 -9.06
C GLU A 26 10.53 4.28 -7.59
N SER A 27 10.27 5.50 -7.12
CA SER A 27 10.47 5.85 -5.71
C SER A 27 9.49 5.09 -4.83
N ASP A 28 10.01 4.41 -3.82
CA ASP A 28 9.26 3.67 -2.81
C ASP A 28 8.73 4.54 -1.65
N LYS A 29 9.05 5.85 -1.65
CA LYS A 29 8.72 6.77 -0.55
C LYS A 29 7.25 6.75 -0.15
N VAL A 30 6.34 6.68 -1.12
CA VAL A 30 4.90 6.66 -0.84
C VAL A 30 4.52 5.39 -0.07
N ALA A 31 5.04 4.24 -0.51
CA ALA A 31 4.79 2.96 0.15
C ALA A 31 5.44 2.90 1.54
N ILE A 32 6.66 3.40 1.67
CA ILE A 32 7.38 3.44 2.96
C ILE A 32 6.65 4.34 3.96
N ASN A 33 6.26 5.54 3.56
CA ASN A 33 5.48 6.44 4.43
C ASN A 33 4.17 5.79 4.87
N TRP A 34 3.46 5.14 3.96
CA TRP A 34 2.23 4.42 4.29
C TRP A 34 2.46 3.30 5.31
N LEU A 35 3.56 2.53 5.18
CA LEU A 35 3.94 1.51 6.16
C LEU A 35 4.26 2.13 7.53
N ASP A 36 4.96 3.26 7.55
CA ASP A 36 5.32 3.98 8.77
C ASP A 36 4.08 4.54 9.49
N ASP A 37 3.13 5.10 8.75
CA ASP A 37 1.83 5.56 9.26
C ASP A 37 1.03 4.44 9.95
N HIS A 38 1.26 3.19 9.52
CA HIS A 38 0.66 1.99 10.13
C HIS A 38 1.60 1.30 11.16
N ASN A 39 2.64 1.99 11.63
CA ASN A 39 3.65 1.44 12.55
C ASN A 39 4.30 0.14 12.05
N ARG A 40 4.23 -0.16 10.77
CA ARG A 40 4.72 -1.40 10.12
C ARG A 40 4.19 -2.68 10.76
N LYS A 41 3.01 -2.64 11.39
CA LYS A 41 2.40 -3.79 12.07
C LYS A 41 1.00 -4.04 11.54
N PHE A 42 0.80 -5.23 11.01
CA PHE A 42 -0.49 -5.63 10.43
C PHE A 42 -1.08 -6.80 11.19
N GLY A 43 -2.34 -6.62 11.60
CA GLY A 43 -3.15 -7.64 12.24
C GLY A 43 -3.92 -8.49 11.23
N LEU A 44 -4.99 -9.11 11.70
CA LEU A 44 -5.95 -9.86 10.90
C LEU A 44 -7.18 -8.98 10.65
N PHE A 45 -7.63 -8.90 9.41
CA PHE A 45 -8.86 -8.19 9.07
C PHE A 45 -10.00 -9.19 8.87
N ILE A 46 -10.90 -9.27 9.85
CA ILE A 46 -12.01 -10.23 9.85
C ILE A 46 -13.29 -9.48 10.21
N ASN A 47 -14.37 -9.76 9.51
CA ASN A 47 -15.69 -9.15 9.75
C ASN A 47 -15.64 -7.61 9.85
N ASN A 48 -14.99 -6.98 8.87
CA ASN A 48 -14.80 -5.53 8.78
C ASN A 48 -14.08 -4.89 9.98
N THR A 49 -13.30 -5.66 10.74
CA THR A 49 -12.59 -5.21 11.94
C THR A 49 -11.15 -5.70 11.93
N TRP A 50 -10.22 -4.84 12.37
CA TRP A 50 -8.83 -5.22 12.59
C TRP A 50 -8.65 -5.89 13.95
N HIS A 51 -8.11 -7.10 13.96
CA HIS A 51 -7.77 -7.88 15.16
C HIS A 51 -6.26 -7.87 15.34
N HIS A 52 -5.82 -7.46 16.52
CA HIS A 52 -4.41 -7.45 16.94
C HIS A 52 -4.22 -8.28 18.21
N PRO A 53 -4.38 -9.61 18.12
CA PRO A 53 -4.29 -10.45 19.31
C PRO A 53 -2.88 -10.42 19.90
N GLU A 54 -2.80 -10.22 21.22
CA GLU A 54 -1.53 -10.19 21.95
C GLU A 54 -0.88 -11.58 22.03
N GLY A 55 0.43 -11.61 22.18
CA GLY A 55 1.19 -12.85 22.32
C GLY A 55 1.25 -13.74 21.08
N ARG A 56 0.76 -13.29 19.94
CA ARG A 56 0.78 -14.04 18.68
C ARG A 56 2.14 -13.99 18.02
N LYS A 57 2.51 -15.07 17.37
CA LYS A 57 3.68 -15.13 16.50
C LYS A 57 3.51 -14.12 15.36
N GLN A 58 4.58 -13.38 15.13
CA GLN A 58 4.67 -12.45 14.00
C GLN A 58 5.63 -13.02 12.97
N TYR A 59 5.42 -12.72 11.70
CA TYR A 59 6.42 -12.96 10.67
C TYR A 59 6.77 -11.65 9.95
N GLU A 60 8.02 -11.55 9.54
CA GLU A 60 8.54 -10.37 8.86
C GLU A 60 8.34 -10.49 7.36
N THR A 61 7.79 -9.45 6.76
CA THR A 61 7.77 -9.26 5.31
C THR A 61 9.01 -8.49 4.90
N LYS A 62 9.78 -9.01 3.96
CA LYS A 62 11.05 -8.43 3.51
C LYS A 62 10.96 -7.98 2.05
N ALA A 63 11.64 -6.88 1.74
CA ALA A 63 11.84 -6.43 0.38
C ALA A 63 12.71 -7.44 -0.38
N PRO A 64 12.26 -8.03 -1.49
CA PRO A 64 13.03 -9.05 -2.22
C PRO A 64 14.36 -8.52 -2.75
N SER A 65 14.40 -7.26 -3.15
CA SER A 65 15.60 -6.65 -3.75
C SER A 65 16.71 -6.33 -2.75
N SER A 66 16.37 -6.05 -1.48
CA SER A 66 17.32 -5.58 -0.48
C SER A 66 17.42 -6.45 0.76
N GLY A 67 16.48 -7.38 0.95
CA GLY A 67 16.36 -8.19 2.17
C GLY A 67 15.91 -7.40 3.41
N LYS A 68 15.67 -6.08 3.29
CA LYS A 68 15.25 -5.25 4.42
C LYS A 68 13.84 -5.61 4.87
N VAL A 69 13.62 -5.62 6.18
CA VAL A 69 12.30 -5.82 6.77
C VAL A 69 11.43 -4.61 6.44
N LEU A 70 10.27 -4.85 5.84
CA LEU A 70 9.26 -3.84 5.52
C LEU A 70 8.24 -3.68 6.64
N ALA A 71 7.71 -4.80 7.11
CA ALA A 71 6.64 -4.84 8.09
C ALA A 71 6.62 -6.18 8.83
N SER A 72 5.85 -6.25 9.91
CA SER A 72 5.49 -7.52 10.57
C SER A 72 4.00 -7.78 10.46
N THR A 73 3.63 -9.04 10.28
CA THR A 73 2.25 -9.48 10.12
C THR A 73 1.93 -10.56 11.16
N THR A 74 0.75 -10.46 11.76
CA THR A 74 0.29 -11.44 12.77
C THR A 74 0.02 -12.78 12.10
N GLN A 75 0.56 -13.85 12.68
CA GLN A 75 0.28 -15.23 12.27
C GLN A 75 -1.14 -15.62 12.69
N GLY A 76 -1.99 -15.96 11.73
CA GLY A 76 -3.33 -16.53 11.99
C GLY A 76 -3.26 -17.94 12.56
N THR A 77 -4.28 -18.31 13.33
CA THR A 77 -4.50 -19.65 13.86
C THR A 77 -5.74 -20.28 13.25
N ALA A 78 -6.01 -21.54 13.59
CA ALA A 78 -7.22 -22.24 13.15
C ALA A 78 -8.50 -21.52 13.61
N GLU A 79 -8.49 -20.96 14.84
CA GLU A 79 -9.62 -20.19 15.38
C GLU A 79 -9.87 -18.91 14.58
N ASP A 80 -8.82 -18.20 14.16
CA ASP A 80 -8.94 -17.01 13.34
C ASP A 80 -9.52 -17.35 11.96
N VAL A 81 -9.13 -18.49 11.38
CA VAL A 81 -9.70 -19.00 10.13
C VAL A 81 -11.17 -19.34 10.30
N ASN A 82 -11.55 -20.02 11.39
CA ASN A 82 -12.94 -20.33 11.67
C ASN A 82 -13.80 -19.07 11.80
N MET A 83 -13.32 -18.07 12.55
CA MET A 83 -13.98 -16.75 12.66
C MET A 83 -14.20 -16.10 11.28
N ALA A 84 -13.18 -16.15 10.41
CA ALA A 84 -13.29 -15.59 9.08
C ALA A 84 -14.31 -16.31 8.19
N VAL A 85 -14.35 -17.65 8.29
CA VAL A 85 -15.32 -18.49 7.56
C VAL A 85 -16.74 -18.26 8.08
N GLU A 86 -16.94 -18.16 9.39
CA GLU A 86 -18.24 -17.86 10.00
C GLU A 86 -18.76 -16.50 9.51
N ALA A 87 -17.94 -15.44 9.59
CA ALA A 87 -18.32 -14.12 9.13
C ALA A 87 -18.67 -14.11 7.62
N ALA A 88 -17.94 -14.84 6.79
CA ALA A 88 -18.23 -14.98 5.37
C ALA A 88 -19.55 -15.75 5.15
N SER A 89 -19.80 -16.79 5.93
CA SER A 89 -21.03 -17.59 5.85
C SER A 89 -22.27 -16.81 6.29
N GLU A 90 -22.14 -15.97 7.30
CA GLU A 90 -23.21 -15.06 7.75
C GLU A 90 -23.54 -13.98 6.68
N ALA A 91 -22.54 -13.47 5.99
CA ALA A 91 -22.75 -12.48 4.92
C ALA A 91 -23.32 -13.08 3.61
N LEU A 92 -23.14 -14.38 3.39
CA LEU A 92 -23.47 -15.04 2.14
C LEU A 92 -24.94 -14.94 1.74
N PRO A 93 -25.94 -15.12 2.61
CA PRO A 93 -27.36 -15.02 2.23
C PRO A 93 -27.69 -13.68 1.59
N ALA A 94 -27.35 -12.58 2.24
CA ALA A 94 -27.60 -11.23 1.73
C ALA A 94 -26.89 -10.99 0.38
N TRP A 95 -25.67 -11.48 0.23
CA TRP A 95 -24.96 -11.38 -1.05
C TRP A 95 -25.62 -12.18 -2.17
N ARG A 96 -26.18 -13.34 -1.86
CA ARG A 96 -26.89 -14.20 -2.85
C ARG A 96 -28.19 -13.60 -3.36
N GLU A 97 -28.88 -12.81 -2.54
CA GLU A 97 -30.12 -12.11 -2.91
C GLU A 97 -29.87 -10.96 -3.91
N LEU A 98 -28.64 -10.43 -3.95
CA LEU A 98 -28.30 -9.38 -4.91
C LEU A 98 -28.36 -9.90 -6.35
N SER A 99 -28.96 -9.12 -7.24
CA SER A 99 -28.87 -9.39 -8.68
C SER A 99 -27.44 -9.29 -9.19
N GLY A 100 -27.16 -9.90 -10.36
CA GLY A 100 -25.84 -9.78 -11.01
C GLY A 100 -25.43 -8.33 -11.22
N PHE A 101 -26.38 -7.46 -11.58
CA PHE A 101 -26.15 -6.03 -11.74
C PHE A 101 -25.77 -5.33 -10.42
N GLN A 102 -26.41 -5.67 -9.32
CA GLN A 102 -26.07 -5.12 -8.01
C GLN A 102 -24.69 -5.58 -7.56
N ARG A 103 -24.36 -6.87 -7.71
CA ARG A 103 -23.01 -7.40 -7.41
C ARG A 103 -21.94 -6.73 -8.26
N SER A 104 -22.21 -6.48 -9.55
CA SER A 104 -21.23 -5.81 -10.42
C SER A 104 -20.91 -4.38 -9.97
N LYS A 105 -21.86 -3.64 -9.38
CA LYS A 105 -21.59 -2.31 -8.80
C LYS A 105 -20.58 -2.38 -7.67
N HIS A 106 -20.67 -3.37 -6.78
CA HIS A 106 -19.70 -3.56 -5.70
C HIS A 106 -18.30 -3.89 -6.24
N LEU A 107 -18.22 -4.80 -7.21
CA LEU A 107 -16.96 -5.15 -7.84
C LEU A 107 -16.33 -3.97 -8.59
N TYR A 108 -17.16 -3.18 -9.29
CA TYR A 108 -16.68 -1.97 -9.95
C TYR A 108 -16.15 -0.93 -8.95
N SER A 109 -16.83 -0.76 -7.80
CA SER A 109 -16.36 0.11 -6.72
C SER A 109 -14.97 -0.34 -6.21
N ILE A 110 -14.77 -1.63 -5.99
CA ILE A 110 -13.46 -2.20 -5.59
C ILE A 110 -12.41 -1.87 -6.66
N ALA A 111 -12.71 -2.12 -7.94
CA ALA A 111 -11.79 -1.83 -9.02
C ALA A 111 -11.40 -0.34 -9.08
N ARG A 112 -12.35 0.57 -8.84
CA ARG A 112 -12.08 2.01 -8.76
C ARG A 112 -11.18 2.38 -7.59
N HIS A 113 -11.35 1.74 -6.43
CA HIS A 113 -10.47 1.94 -5.29
C HIS A 113 -9.05 1.45 -5.58
N VAL A 114 -8.89 0.28 -6.19
CA VAL A 114 -7.57 -0.21 -6.61
C VAL A 114 -6.90 0.77 -7.57
N GLN A 115 -7.62 1.29 -8.58
CA GLN A 115 -7.08 2.30 -9.50
C GLN A 115 -6.65 3.59 -8.79
N LYS A 116 -7.45 4.06 -7.83
CA LYS A 116 -7.15 5.28 -7.06
C LYS A 116 -5.86 5.15 -6.23
N HIS A 117 -5.54 3.96 -5.77
CA HIS A 117 -4.40 3.66 -4.91
C HIS A 117 -3.33 2.81 -5.61
N ALA A 118 -3.29 2.82 -6.94
CA ALA A 118 -2.32 2.05 -7.73
C ALA A 118 -0.88 2.57 -7.62
N ARG A 119 -0.70 3.77 -7.07
CA ARG A 119 0.61 4.41 -6.77
C ARG A 119 0.50 5.24 -5.51
#